data_013118a404fdc236a1598d93b85cb790
#
_entry.id   013118a404fdc236a1598d93b85cb790
#
_cell.length_a   1.000
_cell.length_b   1.000
_cell.length_c   1.000
_cell.angle_alpha   90.00
_cell.angle_beta   90.00
_cell.angle_gamma   90.00
#
_symmetry.space_group_name_H-M   'P 1'
#
loop_
_entity.id
_entity.type
_entity.pdbx_description
1 polymer ?
#
loop_
_entity_poly.entity_id
_entity_poly.type
_entity_poly.pdbx_seq_one_letter_code
_entity_poly.pdbx_strand_id
1 'polypeptide(L)'
;MTKVSISRNYRNKYGMEMPTLKLARIMYKDNNLMFKNIEDARSSLRQIEGKHSKSSTVTHPAPERPKNPYNLPDSWGKSKDVFKLPILCNRVGFLADTQIPFHDNSAILAAVNYLKEKNVNTIFLNGDIADFYGISMYQKDPRQRKFIEEVEDTRTFLAWLRAEFPLATIYYNLNANHEIRWERWLMMKAIEVFGMPEFELESILKLNEYKIIPLKNYDHCMIGKLPVYHGHTIFGRFGNQVTKAKTLFDKLKHGGICSHVHVTDEYNTKDQVTGKMFTCWT
;
A
#
# COMPACT_ATOMS: atom_id res chain seq x y z
N MET A 1 -5.77 24.83 -37.14
CA MET A 1 -5.33 25.06 -35.74
C MET A 1 -6.53 24.98 -34.81
N THR A 2 -6.44 24.36 -33.65
CA THR A 2 -7.56 24.33 -32.68
C THR A 2 -7.45 25.50 -31.69
N LYS A 3 -8.57 25.92 -31.07
CA LYS A 3 -8.57 26.95 -30.02
C LYS A 3 -7.58 26.64 -28.89
N VAL A 4 -7.49 25.36 -28.52
CA VAL A 4 -6.57 24.89 -27.47
C VAL A 4 -5.10 25.03 -27.90
N SER A 5 -4.77 24.69 -29.15
CA SER A 5 -3.40 24.85 -29.66
C SER A 5 -2.98 26.32 -29.73
N ILE A 6 -3.88 27.20 -30.12
CA ILE A 6 -3.63 28.64 -30.13
C ILE A 6 -3.39 29.11 -28.69
N SER A 7 -4.26 28.75 -27.76
CA SER A 7 -4.12 29.14 -26.34
C SER A 7 -2.79 28.67 -25.72
N ARG A 8 -2.35 27.48 -26.05
CA ARG A 8 -1.03 26.97 -25.61
C ARG A 8 0.11 27.80 -26.17
N ASN A 9 0.09 28.09 -27.48
CA ASN A 9 1.12 28.90 -28.11
C ASN A 9 1.23 30.30 -27.49
N TYR A 10 0.09 30.93 -27.20
CA TYR A 10 0.09 32.23 -26.54
C TYR A 10 0.59 32.15 -25.10
N ARG A 11 0.20 31.13 -24.34
CA ARG A 11 0.74 30.94 -22.98
C ARG A 11 2.23 30.68 -22.99
N ASN A 12 2.73 29.88 -23.92
CA ASN A 12 4.17 29.61 -24.03
C ASN A 12 4.94 30.90 -24.41
N LYS A 13 4.35 31.76 -25.29
CA LYS A 13 4.96 33.00 -25.73
C LYS A 13 4.99 34.07 -24.63
N TYR A 14 3.92 34.21 -23.87
CA TYR A 14 3.74 35.31 -22.92
C TYR A 14 3.88 34.93 -21.45
N GLY A 15 4.14 33.67 -21.15
CA GLY A 15 4.35 33.16 -19.79
C GLY A 15 3.08 33.10 -18.93
N MET A 16 3.19 32.50 -17.77
CA MET A 16 2.09 32.38 -16.80
C MET A 16 1.84 33.66 -16.01
N GLU A 17 2.80 34.57 -15.95
CA GLU A 17 2.73 35.86 -15.25
C GLU A 17 1.72 36.83 -15.87
N MET A 18 1.47 36.70 -17.18
CA MET A 18 0.51 37.58 -17.84
C MET A 18 -0.93 37.23 -17.41
N PRO A 19 -1.73 38.21 -16.90
CA PRO A 19 -3.11 37.99 -16.53
C PRO A 19 -3.95 37.40 -17.66
N THR A 20 -4.73 36.35 -17.39
CA THR A 20 -5.52 35.59 -18.37
C THR A 20 -6.43 36.50 -19.22
N LEU A 21 -7.05 37.53 -18.62
CA LEU A 21 -7.91 38.44 -19.35
C LEU A 21 -7.12 39.33 -20.34
N LYS A 22 -5.94 39.79 -19.95
CA LYS A 22 -5.06 40.59 -20.81
C LYS A 22 -4.59 39.76 -22.00
N LEU A 23 -4.18 38.53 -21.75
CA LEU A 23 -3.76 37.58 -22.78
C LEU A 23 -4.93 37.22 -23.72
N ALA A 24 -6.14 37.01 -23.17
CA ALA A 24 -7.34 36.73 -23.96
C ALA A 24 -7.68 37.85 -24.94
N ARG A 25 -7.51 39.09 -24.53
CA ARG A 25 -7.72 40.27 -25.43
C ARG A 25 -6.72 40.28 -26.59
N ILE A 26 -5.47 40.01 -26.34
CA ILE A 26 -4.42 39.93 -27.38
C ILE A 26 -4.74 38.76 -28.33
N MET A 27 -5.00 37.59 -27.75
CA MET A 27 -5.28 36.38 -28.53
C MET A 27 -6.53 36.49 -29.38
N TYR A 28 -7.59 37.14 -28.88
CA TYR A 28 -8.80 37.41 -29.65
C TYR A 28 -8.54 38.42 -30.79
N LYS A 29 -7.80 39.48 -30.52
CA LYS A 29 -7.44 40.48 -31.57
C LYS A 29 -6.69 39.84 -32.73
N ASP A 30 -5.76 38.93 -32.42
CA ASP A 30 -4.90 38.28 -33.42
C ASP A 30 -5.58 37.09 -34.13
N ASN A 31 -6.66 36.53 -33.54
CA ASN A 31 -7.34 35.33 -34.01
C ASN A 31 -8.87 35.45 -33.94
N ASN A 32 -9.42 36.57 -34.36
CA ASN A 32 -10.85 36.89 -34.28
C ASN A 32 -11.77 35.93 -35.06
N LEU A 33 -11.25 35.24 -36.08
CA LEU A 33 -12.00 34.25 -36.84
C LEU A 33 -12.13 32.90 -36.08
N MET A 34 -11.27 32.66 -35.10
CA MET A 34 -11.26 31.41 -34.33
C MET A 34 -12.06 31.49 -33.03
N PHE A 35 -12.18 32.68 -32.46
CA PHE A 35 -12.90 32.92 -31.20
C PHE A 35 -14.11 33.82 -31.44
N LYS A 36 -15.26 33.45 -30.83
CA LYS A 36 -16.51 34.25 -30.98
C LYS A 36 -16.41 35.61 -30.34
N ASN A 37 -15.70 35.71 -29.24
CA ASN A 37 -15.48 36.93 -28.46
C ASN A 37 -14.31 36.77 -27.50
N ILE A 38 -13.97 37.79 -26.72
CA ILE A 38 -12.90 37.81 -25.74
C ILE A 38 -13.13 36.74 -24.65
N GLU A 39 -14.38 36.49 -24.24
CA GLU A 39 -14.69 35.51 -23.19
C GLU A 39 -14.52 34.06 -23.70
N ASP A 40 -14.80 33.78 -24.98
CA ASP A 40 -14.50 32.50 -25.62
C ASP A 40 -12.97 32.25 -25.64
N ALA A 41 -12.20 33.25 -25.98
CA ALA A 41 -10.74 33.20 -25.91
C ALA A 41 -10.23 33.01 -24.47
N ARG A 42 -10.84 33.72 -23.51
CA ARG A 42 -10.54 33.59 -22.09
C ARG A 42 -10.89 32.21 -21.54
N SER A 43 -12.04 31.67 -21.92
CA SER A 43 -12.47 30.31 -21.53
C SER A 43 -11.47 29.24 -22.00
N SER A 44 -11.01 29.37 -23.27
CA SER A 44 -9.99 28.45 -23.81
C SER A 44 -8.66 28.56 -23.08
N LEU A 45 -8.22 29.75 -22.66
CA LEU A 45 -7.05 29.94 -21.82
C LEU A 45 -7.26 29.32 -20.44
N ARG A 46 -8.40 29.58 -19.78
CA ARG A 46 -8.72 29.00 -18.46
C ARG A 46 -8.78 27.49 -18.48
N GLN A 47 -9.20 26.91 -19.60
CA GLN A 47 -9.20 25.46 -19.77
C GLN A 47 -7.78 24.89 -19.72
N ILE A 48 -6.82 25.49 -20.39
CA ILE A 48 -5.42 25.04 -20.38
C ILE A 48 -4.69 25.43 -19.08
N GLU A 49 -5.14 26.48 -18.38
CA GLU A 49 -4.62 26.94 -17.09
C GLU A 49 -5.14 26.13 -15.90
N GLY A 50 -6.02 25.18 -16.12
CA GLY A 50 -6.51 24.33 -15.04
C GLY A 50 -7.68 24.87 -14.23
N LYS A 51 -8.24 25.97 -14.62
CA LYS A 51 -9.31 26.63 -13.84
C LYS A 51 -10.72 26.07 -14.09
N HIS A 52 -10.88 25.10 -15.00
CA HIS A 52 -12.19 24.56 -15.37
C HIS A 52 -12.29 23.04 -15.60
N SER A 53 -11.23 22.24 -15.50
CA SER A 53 -11.36 20.79 -15.68
C SER A 53 -10.27 19.97 -14.98
N LYS A 54 -10.62 18.74 -14.62
CA LYS A 54 -9.69 17.75 -14.02
C LYS A 54 -8.57 17.29 -14.97
N SER A 55 -8.65 17.58 -16.26
CA SER A 55 -7.64 17.20 -17.27
C SER A 55 -6.44 18.14 -17.37
N SER A 56 -6.49 19.25 -16.66
CA SER A 56 -5.48 20.30 -16.75
C SER A 56 -4.14 19.97 -16.07
N THR A 57 -4.15 19.09 -15.08
CA THR A 57 -2.93 18.59 -14.43
C THR A 57 -2.02 17.82 -15.39
N VAL A 58 -2.57 17.26 -16.48
CA VAL A 58 -1.80 16.56 -17.52
C VAL A 58 -1.11 17.54 -18.49
N THR A 59 -1.68 18.73 -18.67
CA THR A 59 -1.19 19.72 -19.65
C THR A 59 -0.19 20.74 -19.09
N HIS A 60 -0.17 20.89 -17.78
CA HIS A 60 0.79 21.73 -17.06
C HIS A 60 1.37 20.91 -15.90
N PRO A 61 2.39 20.08 -16.15
CA PRO A 61 3.14 19.48 -15.04
C PRO A 61 3.62 20.60 -14.12
N ALA A 62 3.51 20.36 -12.82
CA ALA A 62 4.09 21.29 -11.85
C ALA A 62 5.55 21.59 -12.25
N PRO A 63 6.01 22.84 -12.18
CA PRO A 63 7.40 23.15 -12.48
C PRO A 63 8.29 22.22 -11.65
N GLU A 64 9.30 21.64 -12.29
CA GLU A 64 10.30 20.84 -11.59
C GLU A 64 10.84 21.65 -10.42
N ARG A 65 10.76 21.08 -9.23
CA ARG A 65 11.39 21.71 -8.06
C ARG A 65 12.88 21.83 -8.35
N PRO A 66 13.49 23.02 -8.15
CA PRO A 66 14.92 23.16 -8.35
C PRO A 66 15.65 22.12 -7.49
N LYS A 67 16.53 21.35 -8.13
CA LYS A 67 17.37 20.39 -7.44
C LYS A 67 18.27 21.16 -6.48
N ASN A 68 17.99 21.02 -5.18
CA ASN A 68 18.84 21.43 -4.07
C ASN A 68 19.82 22.61 -4.39
N PRO A 69 19.32 23.86 -4.56
CA PRO A 69 20.15 25.00 -5.01
C PRO A 69 21.21 25.42 -3.97
N TYR A 70 21.11 24.90 -2.74
CA TYR A 70 22.00 25.25 -1.62
C TYR A 70 23.07 24.21 -1.33
N ASN A 71 23.21 23.17 -2.17
CA ASN A 71 24.16 22.07 -1.95
C ASN A 71 23.96 21.36 -0.59
N LEU A 72 22.73 21.35 -0.07
CA LEU A 72 22.43 20.61 1.14
C LEU A 72 22.57 19.11 0.90
N PRO A 73 22.98 18.32 1.89
CA PRO A 73 23.02 16.88 1.75
C PRO A 73 21.61 16.34 1.46
N ASP A 74 21.53 15.36 0.57
CA ASP A 74 20.26 14.70 0.25
C ASP A 74 19.68 14.01 1.48
N SER A 75 18.33 14.03 1.59
CA SER A 75 17.65 13.32 2.67
C SER A 75 17.84 11.81 2.52
N TRP A 76 18.22 11.17 3.62
CA TRP A 76 18.29 9.71 3.72
C TRP A 76 16.92 9.08 3.94
N GLY A 77 15.91 9.90 4.25
CA GLY A 77 14.54 9.45 4.41
C GLY A 77 13.96 8.99 3.07
N LYS A 78 13.66 7.70 2.97
CA LYS A 78 12.92 7.14 1.83
C LYS A 78 11.45 7.04 2.20
N SER A 79 10.56 7.57 1.35
CA SER A 79 9.14 7.21 1.43
C SER A 79 9.00 5.73 1.08
N LYS A 80 8.20 5.01 1.86
CA LYS A 80 7.86 3.64 1.49
C LYS A 80 6.85 3.67 0.36
N ASP A 81 7.04 2.80 -0.61
CA ASP A 81 6.13 2.65 -1.74
C ASP A 81 4.85 1.93 -1.34
N VAL A 82 3.82 2.09 -2.16
CA VAL A 82 2.55 1.36 -2.04
C VAL A 82 2.57 0.21 -3.04
N PHE A 83 2.46 -1.02 -2.55
CA PHE A 83 2.34 -2.17 -3.42
C PHE A 83 0.90 -2.31 -3.92
N LYS A 84 0.71 -2.46 -5.23
CA LYS A 84 -0.60 -2.69 -5.83
C LYS A 84 -0.67 -4.10 -6.39
N LEU A 85 -1.62 -4.89 -5.90
CA LEU A 85 -1.85 -6.23 -6.45
C LEU A 85 -2.24 -6.12 -7.94
N PRO A 86 -1.73 -7.03 -8.79
CA PRO A 86 -2.14 -7.09 -10.19
C PRO A 86 -3.65 -7.27 -10.35
N ILE A 87 -4.23 -6.74 -11.42
CA ILE A 87 -5.68 -6.80 -11.71
C ILE A 87 -6.20 -8.25 -11.78
N LEU A 88 -5.36 -9.19 -12.17
CA LEU A 88 -5.70 -10.61 -12.21
C LEU A 88 -5.94 -11.23 -10.84
N CYS A 89 -5.42 -10.61 -9.77
CA CYS A 89 -5.69 -10.97 -8.38
C CYS A 89 -7.05 -10.40 -7.94
N ASN A 90 -8.14 -10.97 -8.41
CA ASN A 90 -9.50 -10.42 -8.25
C ASN A 90 -10.38 -11.21 -7.27
N ARG A 91 -9.95 -12.38 -6.81
CA ARG A 91 -10.56 -13.17 -5.75
C ARG A 91 -9.49 -13.51 -4.73
N VAL A 92 -9.32 -12.62 -3.74
CA VAL A 92 -8.23 -12.65 -2.78
C VAL A 92 -8.73 -13.20 -1.45
N GLY A 93 -8.10 -14.28 -0.97
CA GLY A 93 -8.27 -14.79 0.38
C GLY A 93 -7.20 -14.21 1.30
N PHE A 94 -7.59 -13.79 2.50
CA PHE A 94 -6.69 -13.27 3.51
C PHE A 94 -6.46 -14.30 4.61
N LEU A 95 -5.20 -14.47 5.01
CA LEU A 95 -4.80 -15.15 6.22
C LEU A 95 -3.78 -14.28 6.94
N ALA A 96 -3.89 -14.15 8.25
CA ALA A 96 -2.99 -13.37 9.08
C ALA A 96 -2.96 -13.92 10.51
N ASP A 97 -1.99 -13.47 11.29
CA ASP A 97 -1.94 -13.67 12.74
C ASP A 97 -2.06 -15.15 13.14
N THR A 98 -1.59 -16.07 12.30
CA THR A 98 -1.58 -17.51 12.63
C THR A 98 -0.57 -17.84 13.71
N GLN A 99 0.50 -17.08 13.79
CA GLN A 99 1.55 -17.16 14.84
C GLN A 99 2.05 -18.60 15.08
N ILE A 100 2.43 -19.29 14.01
CA ILE A 100 2.96 -20.64 14.08
C ILE A 100 4.20 -20.67 14.97
N PRO A 101 4.28 -21.58 15.95
CA PRO A 101 3.50 -22.80 16.12
C PRO A 101 2.30 -22.72 17.10
N PHE A 102 1.85 -21.52 17.49
CA PHE A 102 0.77 -21.34 18.48
C PHE A 102 -0.64 -21.25 17.85
N HIS A 103 -0.76 -21.66 16.62
CA HIS A 103 -1.98 -21.58 15.80
C HIS A 103 -3.05 -22.61 16.18
N ASP A 104 -4.30 -22.31 15.81
CA ASP A 104 -5.41 -23.26 15.88
C ASP A 104 -5.62 -23.95 14.52
N ASN A 105 -5.31 -25.24 14.46
CA ASN A 105 -5.47 -26.05 13.25
C ASN A 105 -6.92 -26.08 12.74
N SER A 106 -7.90 -26.11 13.63
CA SER A 106 -9.32 -26.18 13.26
C SER A 106 -9.76 -24.89 12.56
N ALA A 107 -9.33 -23.76 13.10
CA ALA A 107 -9.61 -22.45 12.52
C ALA A 107 -8.95 -22.29 11.13
N ILE A 108 -7.68 -22.69 11.00
CA ILE A 108 -6.97 -22.66 9.72
C ILE A 108 -7.65 -23.54 8.68
N LEU A 109 -8.01 -24.78 9.04
CA LEU A 109 -8.69 -25.71 8.13
C LEU A 109 -10.05 -25.16 7.69
N ALA A 110 -10.83 -24.57 8.61
CA ALA A 110 -12.10 -23.95 8.28
C ALA A 110 -11.92 -22.79 7.30
N ALA A 111 -10.94 -21.91 7.55
CA ALA A 111 -10.62 -20.80 6.66
C ALA A 111 -10.19 -21.29 5.27
N VAL A 112 -9.26 -22.24 5.20
CA VAL A 112 -8.76 -22.78 3.93
C VAL A 112 -9.87 -23.45 3.12
N ASN A 113 -10.73 -24.24 3.76
CA ASN A 113 -11.89 -24.87 3.11
C ASN A 113 -12.85 -23.83 2.54
N TYR A 114 -13.14 -22.77 3.30
CA TYR A 114 -13.97 -21.65 2.84
C TYR A 114 -13.34 -20.94 1.62
N LEU A 115 -12.04 -20.66 1.66
CA LEU A 115 -11.34 -20.03 0.54
C LEU A 115 -11.35 -20.90 -0.72
N LYS A 116 -11.25 -22.22 -0.57
CA LYS A 116 -11.40 -23.16 -1.69
C LYS A 116 -12.80 -23.13 -2.27
N GLU A 117 -13.82 -23.18 -1.43
CA GLU A 117 -15.23 -23.06 -1.85
C GLU A 117 -15.46 -21.77 -2.65
N LYS A 118 -14.87 -20.66 -2.22
CA LYS A 118 -14.94 -19.36 -2.92
C LYS A 118 -14.08 -19.29 -4.18
N ASN A 119 -13.33 -20.35 -4.50
CA ASN A 119 -12.47 -20.42 -5.68
C ASN A 119 -11.52 -19.22 -5.77
N VAL A 120 -10.84 -18.87 -4.65
CA VAL A 120 -9.88 -17.77 -4.65
C VAL A 120 -8.71 -18.07 -5.58
N ASN A 121 -8.24 -17.06 -6.30
CA ASN A 121 -7.09 -17.18 -7.20
C ASN A 121 -5.82 -16.55 -6.62
N THR A 122 -5.96 -15.92 -5.47
CA THR A 122 -4.85 -15.27 -4.78
C THR A 122 -5.01 -15.46 -3.27
N ILE A 123 -3.92 -15.83 -2.59
CA ILE A 123 -3.83 -15.83 -1.14
C ILE A 123 -2.91 -14.69 -0.71
N PHE A 124 -3.37 -13.88 0.22
CA PHE A 124 -2.59 -12.80 0.80
C PHE A 124 -2.33 -13.11 2.28
N LEU A 125 -1.09 -13.50 2.59
CA LEU A 125 -0.61 -13.68 3.96
C LEU A 125 -0.24 -12.29 4.50
N ASN A 126 -1.10 -11.72 5.35
CA ASN A 126 -0.96 -10.32 5.77
C ASN A 126 -0.02 -10.13 6.99
N GLY A 127 0.87 -11.07 7.22
CA GLY A 127 1.88 -11.03 8.27
C GLY A 127 1.48 -11.73 9.56
N ASP A 128 2.43 -11.79 10.50
CA ASP A 128 2.35 -12.53 11.75
C ASP A 128 1.96 -14.02 11.52
N ILE A 129 2.50 -14.60 10.43
CA ILE A 129 2.29 -16.00 10.10
C ILE A 129 3.14 -16.89 11.02
N ALA A 130 4.40 -16.53 11.23
CA ALA A 130 5.28 -17.14 12.22
C ALA A 130 5.32 -16.29 13.49
N ASP A 131 5.37 -16.92 14.67
CA ASP A 131 5.49 -16.14 15.91
C ASP A 131 6.92 -15.65 16.15
N PHE A 132 7.92 -16.46 15.84
CA PHE A 132 9.32 -16.17 16.14
C PHE A 132 9.56 -15.84 17.62
N TYR A 133 8.92 -16.60 18.49
CA TYR A 133 9.03 -16.46 19.94
C TYR A 133 10.49 -16.54 20.41
N GLY A 134 11.25 -17.48 19.86
CA GLY A 134 12.65 -17.75 20.22
C GLY A 134 13.57 -16.54 20.09
N ILE A 135 13.27 -15.61 19.17
CA ILE A 135 14.05 -14.39 18.92
C ILE A 135 13.34 -13.12 19.36
N SER A 136 12.21 -13.24 20.03
CA SER A 136 11.47 -12.11 20.61
C SER A 136 12.34 -11.30 21.57
N MET A 137 12.10 -10.00 21.68
CA MET A 137 12.75 -9.13 22.69
C MET A 137 12.11 -9.22 24.08
N TYR A 138 10.96 -9.88 24.19
CA TYR A 138 10.27 -10.07 25.47
C TYR A 138 10.88 -11.23 26.27
N GLN A 139 10.56 -11.29 27.56
CA GLN A 139 10.96 -12.40 28.42
C GLN A 139 10.44 -13.71 27.84
N LYS A 140 11.32 -14.72 27.77
CA LYS A 140 11.04 -16.03 27.18
C LYS A 140 11.10 -17.13 28.25
N ASP A 141 10.24 -18.09 28.09
CA ASP A 141 10.38 -19.36 28.83
C ASP A 141 11.44 -20.24 28.12
N PRO A 142 12.56 -20.54 28.76
CA PRO A 142 13.63 -21.33 28.15
C PRO A 142 13.23 -22.78 27.85
N ARG A 143 12.11 -23.27 28.38
CA ARG A 143 11.55 -24.60 28.14
C ARG A 143 10.75 -24.66 26.83
N GLN A 144 10.43 -23.49 26.23
CA GLN A 144 9.69 -23.41 25.00
C GLN A 144 10.58 -23.72 23.79
N ARG A 145 9.93 -23.87 22.62
CA ARG A 145 10.57 -24.30 21.36
C ARG A 145 11.73 -23.41 20.96
N LYS A 146 12.71 -24.04 20.29
CA LYS A 146 13.85 -23.35 19.70
C LYS A 146 13.41 -22.65 18.41
N PHE A 147 14.06 -21.55 18.06
CA PHE A 147 13.80 -20.81 16.82
C PHE A 147 13.83 -21.71 15.57
N ILE A 148 14.74 -22.68 15.51
CA ILE A 148 14.82 -23.60 14.37
C ILE A 148 13.53 -24.44 14.22
N GLU A 149 12.91 -24.85 15.31
CA GLU A 149 11.66 -25.62 15.31
C GLU A 149 10.48 -24.75 14.80
N GLU A 150 10.45 -23.46 15.20
CA GLU A 150 9.46 -22.50 14.69
C GLU A 150 9.60 -22.28 13.18
N VAL A 151 10.84 -22.20 12.67
CA VAL A 151 11.14 -22.10 11.25
C VAL A 151 10.65 -23.34 10.49
N GLU A 152 10.94 -24.56 11.00
CA GLU A 152 10.53 -25.81 10.36
C GLU A 152 8.99 -25.96 10.35
N ASP A 153 8.32 -25.63 11.44
CA ASP A 153 6.86 -25.66 11.51
C ASP A 153 6.24 -24.65 10.53
N THR A 154 6.83 -23.46 10.42
CA THR A 154 6.38 -22.45 9.45
C THR A 154 6.58 -22.90 8.00
N ARG A 155 7.73 -23.50 7.69
CA ARG A 155 7.99 -24.10 6.36
C ARG A 155 6.97 -25.19 6.04
N THR A 156 6.66 -26.04 7.01
CA THR A 156 5.65 -27.11 6.86
C THR A 156 4.28 -26.52 6.54
N PHE A 157 3.87 -25.48 7.25
CA PHE A 157 2.63 -24.76 6.97
C PHE A 157 2.61 -24.15 5.56
N LEU A 158 3.68 -23.46 5.16
CA LEU A 158 3.76 -22.82 3.85
C LEU A 158 3.75 -23.84 2.71
N ALA A 159 4.43 -24.96 2.88
CA ALA A 159 4.40 -26.07 1.92
C ALA A 159 2.99 -26.68 1.80
N TRP A 160 2.34 -26.93 2.94
CA TRP A 160 0.95 -27.39 2.97
C TRP A 160 0.00 -26.40 2.31
N LEU A 161 0.09 -25.11 2.64
CA LEU A 161 -0.76 -24.08 2.05
C LEU A 161 -0.58 -24.02 0.51
N ARG A 162 0.65 -24.15 0.01
CA ARG A 162 0.92 -24.24 -1.42
C ARG A 162 0.27 -25.47 -2.06
N ALA A 163 0.29 -26.61 -1.36
CA ALA A 163 -0.37 -27.85 -1.84
C ALA A 163 -1.90 -27.69 -1.90
N GLU A 164 -2.49 -26.99 -0.94
CA GLU A 164 -3.93 -26.68 -0.90
C GLU A 164 -4.38 -25.70 -2.01
N PHE A 165 -3.48 -24.79 -2.45
CA PHE A 165 -3.73 -23.79 -3.49
C PHE A 165 -2.65 -23.85 -4.58
N PRO A 166 -2.56 -24.92 -5.36
CA PRO A 166 -1.46 -25.15 -6.30
C PRO A 166 -1.38 -24.12 -7.42
N LEU A 167 -2.52 -23.52 -7.82
CA LEU A 167 -2.63 -22.57 -8.92
C LEU A 167 -2.77 -21.11 -8.46
N ALA A 168 -3.01 -20.86 -7.18
CA ALA A 168 -3.18 -19.51 -6.68
C ALA A 168 -1.83 -18.77 -6.60
N THR A 169 -1.85 -17.47 -6.85
CA THR A 169 -0.73 -16.60 -6.49
C THR A 169 -0.74 -16.38 -4.98
N ILE A 170 0.38 -16.65 -4.31
CA ILE A 170 0.50 -16.42 -2.86
C ILE A 170 1.48 -15.28 -2.62
N TYR A 171 1.02 -14.25 -1.92
CA TYR A 171 1.83 -13.13 -1.44
C TYR A 171 2.00 -13.24 0.07
N TYR A 172 3.18 -12.87 0.57
CA TYR A 172 3.46 -12.85 2.00
C TYR A 172 4.04 -11.49 2.40
N ASN A 173 3.32 -10.77 3.26
CA ASN A 173 3.75 -9.49 3.83
C ASN A 173 4.79 -9.72 4.94
N LEU A 174 6.05 -9.46 4.63
CA LEU A 174 7.18 -9.58 5.56
C LEU A 174 7.44 -8.29 6.37
N ASN A 175 6.60 -7.26 6.22
CA ASN A 175 6.72 -6.03 7.02
C ASN A 175 5.93 -6.09 8.35
N ALA A 176 5.34 -7.21 8.71
CA ALA A 176 4.61 -7.37 9.96
C ALA A 176 5.58 -7.46 11.16
N ASN A 177 5.05 -7.20 12.35
CA ASN A 177 5.92 -7.03 13.52
C ASN A 177 6.62 -8.32 13.99
N HIS A 178 6.08 -9.49 13.69
CA HIS A 178 6.74 -10.77 14.00
C HIS A 178 7.82 -11.11 12.96
N GLU A 179 7.55 -10.91 11.68
CA GLU A 179 8.53 -11.14 10.61
C GLU A 179 9.76 -10.23 10.76
N ILE A 180 9.55 -8.97 11.14
CA ILE A 180 10.65 -8.01 11.38
C ILE A 180 11.54 -8.43 12.58
N ARG A 181 11.08 -9.33 13.46
CA ARG A 181 11.92 -9.84 14.57
C ARG A 181 13.22 -10.45 14.08
N TRP A 182 13.18 -11.16 12.94
CA TRP A 182 14.38 -11.78 12.37
C TRP A 182 15.41 -10.76 11.94
N GLU A 183 15.00 -9.76 11.14
CA GLU A 183 15.91 -8.69 10.70
C GLU A 183 16.50 -7.91 11.89
N ARG A 184 15.67 -7.59 12.87
CA ARG A 184 16.12 -6.90 14.10
C ARG A 184 17.10 -7.77 14.91
N TRP A 185 16.87 -9.07 14.95
CA TRP A 185 17.78 -9.98 15.63
C TRP A 185 19.13 -10.05 14.92
N LEU A 186 19.17 -10.13 13.61
CA LEU A 186 20.41 -10.05 12.82
C LEU A 186 21.17 -8.76 13.10
N MET A 187 20.51 -7.61 13.05
CA MET A 187 21.13 -6.31 13.34
C MET A 187 21.76 -6.23 14.73
N MET A 188 21.17 -6.90 15.72
CA MET A 188 21.64 -6.84 17.11
C MET A 188 22.59 -7.95 17.51
N LYS A 189 22.53 -9.11 16.89
CA LYS A 189 23.20 -10.34 17.35
C LYS A 189 24.09 -10.99 16.31
N ALA A 190 23.94 -10.67 15.03
CA ALA A 190 24.66 -11.29 13.93
C ALA A 190 24.84 -10.30 12.76
N ILE A 191 25.36 -9.11 13.09
CA ILE A 191 25.51 -8.01 12.13
C ILE A 191 26.45 -8.39 10.97
N GLU A 192 27.36 -9.32 11.18
CA GLU A 192 28.34 -9.80 10.19
C GLU A 192 27.68 -10.49 9.00
N VAL A 193 26.49 -11.09 9.20
CA VAL A 193 25.73 -11.76 8.14
C VAL A 193 24.51 -10.95 7.68
N PHE A 194 24.31 -9.76 8.24
CA PHE A 194 23.21 -8.89 7.87
C PHE A 194 23.35 -8.43 6.42
N GLY A 195 22.29 -8.60 5.62
CA GLY A 195 22.27 -8.28 4.20
C GLY A 195 22.82 -9.37 3.28
N MET A 196 23.26 -10.52 3.81
CA MET A 196 23.57 -11.68 2.99
C MET A 196 22.27 -12.39 2.56
N PRO A 197 22.10 -12.69 1.26
CA PRO A 197 20.83 -13.27 0.75
C PRO A 197 20.41 -14.58 1.44
N GLU A 198 21.36 -15.38 1.90
CA GLU A 198 21.13 -16.65 2.58
C GLU A 198 20.45 -16.47 3.93
N PHE A 199 20.63 -15.31 4.57
CA PHE A 199 20.08 -14.95 5.87
C PHE A 199 18.83 -14.06 5.76
N GLU A 200 18.39 -13.72 4.55
CA GLU A 200 17.11 -13.04 4.36
C GLU A 200 15.95 -13.96 4.80
N LEU A 201 14.89 -13.38 5.37
CA LEU A 201 13.77 -14.16 5.91
C LEU A 201 13.11 -15.05 4.85
N GLU A 202 12.98 -14.57 3.61
CA GLU A 202 12.45 -15.36 2.50
C GLU A 202 13.31 -16.58 2.18
N SER A 203 14.63 -16.49 2.35
CA SER A 203 15.54 -17.62 2.17
C SER A 203 15.40 -18.61 3.34
N ILE A 204 15.36 -18.08 4.57
CA ILE A 204 15.14 -18.87 5.78
C ILE A 204 13.81 -19.64 5.70
N LEU A 205 12.74 -19.02 5.22
CA LEU A 205 11.44 -19.65 5.07
C LEU A 205 11.25 -20.41 3.75
N LYS A 206 12.26 -20.43 2.89
CA LYS A 206 12.24 -21.12 1.58
C LYS A 206 11.08 -20.66 0.67
N LEU A 207 10.71 -19.39 0.71
CA LEU A 207 9.52 -18.88 0.00
C LEU A 207 9.59 -19.16 -1.50
N ASN A 208 10.78 -19.09 -2.10
CA ASN A 208 10.98 -19.36 -3.52
C ASN A 208 10.65 -20.83 -3.89
N GLU A 209 11.01 -21.80 -3.03
CA GLU A 209 10.69 -23.21 -3.23
C GLU A 209 9.17 -23.44 -3.28
N TYR A 210 8.43 -22.72 -2.45
CA TYR A 210 6.96 -22.77 -2.40
C TYR A 210 6.27 -21.81 -3.38
N LYS A 211 7.03 -21.08 -4.20
CA LYS A 211 6.50 -20.07 -5.14
C LYS A 211 5.64 -19.03 -4.42
N ILE A 212 6.06 -18.57 -3.26
CA ILE A 212 5.43 -17.51 -2.48
C ILE A 212 6.20 -16.22 -2.73
N ILE A 213 5.48 -15.15 -3.05
CA ILE A 213 6.05 -13.85 -3.39
C ILE A 213 6.18 -13.02 -2.11
N PRO A 214 7.43 -12.74 -1.65
CA PRO A 214 7.63 -11.89 -0.48
C PRO A 214 7.34 -10.42 -0.80
N LEU A 215 6.67 -9.73 0.11
CA LEU A 215 6.45 -8.29 0.05
C LEU A 215 7.24 -7.60 1.16
N LYS A 216 8.25 -6.81 0.75
CA LYS A 216 9.14 -6.06 1.63
C LYS A 216 9.15 -4.58 1.26
N ASN A 217 9.47 -3.72 2.23
CA ASN A 217 9.71 -2.29 2.02
C ASN A 217 8.52 -1.49 1.46
N TYR A 218 7.30 -1.96 1.68
CA TYR A 218 6.08 -1.25 1.34
C TYR A 218 5.44 -0.66 2.59
N ASP A 219 4.77 0.48 2.44
CA ASP A 219 3.97 1.06 3.51
C ASP A 219 2.70 0.25 3.73
N HIS A 220 1.98 -0.03 2.64
CA HIS A 220 0.79 -0.87 2.63
C HIS A 220 0.57 -1.46 1.24
N CYS A 221 -0.37 -2.39 1.16
CA CYS A 221 -0.82 -2.96 -0.11
C CYS A 221 -2.17 -2.38 -0.52
N MET A 222 -2.40 -2.30 -1.84
CA MET A 222 -3.68 -1.96 -2.42
C MET A 222 -4.23 -3.16 -3.20
N ILE A 223 -5.44 -3.58 -2.88
CA ILE A 223 -6.20 -4.57 -3.65
C ILE A 223 -7.33 -3.82 -4.35
N GLY A 224 -7.11 -3.51 -5.61
CA GLY A 224 -7.96 -2.56 -6.31
C GLY A 224 -7.94 -1.18 -5.62
N LYS A 225 -9.06 -0.82 -4.96
CA LYS A 225 -9.18 0.43 -4.20
C LYS A 225 -9.11 0.22 -2.68
N LEU A 226 -8.96 -1.01 -2.22
CA LEU A 226 -8.93 -1.35 -0.80
C LEU A 226 -7.50 -1.33 -0.28
N PRO A 227 -7.14 -0.43 0.65
CA PRO A 227 -5.86 -0.46 1.34
C PRO A 227 -5.83 -1.58 2.39
N VAL A 228 -4.71 -2.28 2.44
CA VAL A 228 -4.46 -3.40 3.33
C VAL A 228 -3.20 -3.14 4.15
N TYR A 229 -3.34 -3.16 5.45
CA TYR A 229 -2.25 -3.00 6.41
C TYR A 229 -2.13 -4.26 7.26
N HIS A 230 -0.93 -4.56 7.76
CA HIS A 230 -0.87 -5.52 8.88
C HIS A 230 -1.51 -4.89 10.14
N GLY A 231 -1.18 -3.65 10.47
CA GLY A 231 -1.86 -2.90 11.54
C GLY A 231 -0.94 -2.39 12.67
N HIS A 232 0.21 -3.01 12.92
CA HIS A 232 1.13 -2.65 14.01
C HIS A 232 1.63 -1.19 13.95
N THR A 233 1.65 -0.58 12.77
CA THR A 233 2.02 0.84 12.58
C THR A 233 0.86 1.78 12.82
N ILE A 234 -0.38 1.29 12.72
CA ILE A 234 -1.62 2.05 12.88
C ILE A 234 -2.06 2.06 14.34
N PHE A 235 -2.07 0.87 14.96
CA PHE A 235 -2.48 0.69 16.35
C PHE A 235 -1.23 0.76 17.24
N GLY A 236 -1.01 1.90 17.91
CA GLY A 236 0.07 2.06 18.86
C GLY A 236 -0.12 1.19 20.11
N ARG A 237 0.93 1.07 20.93
CA ARG A 237 0.95 0.26 22.18
C ARG A 237 -0.10 0.68 23.21
N PHE A 238 -0.64 1.89 23.13
CA PHE A 238 -1.57 2.47 24.10
C PHE A 238 -2.87 2.82 23.43
N GLY A 239 -3.89 2.04 23.68
CA GLY A 239 -5.23 2.35 23.24
C GLY A 239 -6.19 1.20 23.55
N ASN A 240 -6.89 1.26 24.67
CA ASN A 240 -8.16 0.56 24.86
C ASN A 240 -9.19 1.14 23.90
N GLN A 241 -9.10 0.76 22.64
CA GLN A 241 -10.06 1.20 21.64
C GLN A 241 -11.08 0.07 21.51
N VAL A 242 -12.28 0.37 21.96
CA VAL A 242 -13.37 -0.59 21.99
C VAL A 242 -13.80 -1.03 20.58
N THR A 243 -13.55 -0.18 19.58
CA THR A 243 -13.90 -0.43 18.17
C THR A 243 -12.67 -0.25 17.27
N LYS A 244 -12.04 -1.36 16.91
CA LYS A 244 -10.80 -1.35 16.12
C LYS A 244 -11.05 -0.89 14.68
N ALA A 245 -12.11 -1.40 14.04
CA ALA A 245 -12.46 -1.02 12.68
C ALA A 245 -12.83 0.47 12.55
N LYS A 246 -13.51 1.04 13.54
CA LYS A 246 -13.75 2.49 13.58
C LYS A 246 -12.45 3.29 13.70
N THR A 247 -11.53 2.82 14.53
CA THR A 247 -10.22 3.46 14.67
C THR A 247 -9.41 3.39 13.37
N LEU A 248 -9.47 2.27 12.67
CA LEU A 248 -8.86 2.13 11.35
C LEU A 248 -9.41 3.20 10.40
N PHE A 249 -10.75 3.36 10.34
CA PHE A 249 -11.37 4.42 9.55
C PHE A 249 -10.90 5.82 9.97
N ASP A 250 -10.87 6.11 11.27
CA ASP A 250 -10.46 7.41 11.79
C ASP A 250 -8.99 7.76 11.43
N LYS A 251 -8.13 6.76 11.32
CA LYS A 251 -6.73 6.91 10.88
C LYS A 251 -6.60 7.06 9.37
N LEU A 252 -7.28 6.22 8.61
CA LEU A 252 -7.16 6.19 7.15
C LEU A 252 -8.04 7.25 6.46
N LYS A 253 -9.17 7.66 7.07
CA LYS A 253 -10.25 8.42 6.44
C LYS A 253 -10.76 7.76 5.15
N HIS A 254 -10.66 6.44 5.10
CA HIS A 254 -11.00 5.58 3.97
C HIS A 254 -11.37 4.18 4.48
N GLY A 255 -12.09 3.40 3.65
CA GLY A 255 -12.26 1.97 3.93
C GLY A 255 -10.93 1.24 3.88
N GLY A 256 -10.80 0.16 4.61
CA GLY A 256 -9.57 -0.62 4.64
C GLY A 256 -9.70 -1.92 5.41
N ILE A 257 -8.68 -2.74 5.32
CA ILE A 257 -8.57 -3.99 6.09
C ILE A 257 -7.24 -4.00 6.84
N CYS A 258 -7.26 -4.46 8.07
CA CYS A 258 -6.03 -4.74 8.82
C CYS A 258 -6.18 -5.98 9.70
N SER A 259 -5.02 -6.49 10.14
CA SER A 259 -4.82 -7.64 11.04
C SER A 259 -4.24 -7.15 12.38
N HIS A 260 -3.40 -7.90 13.03
CA HIS A 260 -2.60 -7.53 14.21
C HIS A 260 -3.37 -7.36 15.53
N VAL A 261 -4.60 -6.92 15.50
CA VAL A 261 -5.35 -6.56 16.71
C VAL A 261 -6.05 -7.75 17.37
N HIS A 262 -6.10 -8.90 16.69
CA HIS A 262 -6.73 -10.16 17.14
C HIS A 262 -8.19 -9.99 17.60
N VAL A 263 -8.90 -9.04 16.99
CA VAL A 263 -10.30 -8.77 17.25
C VAL A 263 -11.02 -8.62 15.93
N THR A 264 -12.04 -9.41 15.71
CA THR A 264 -12.94 -9.26 14.56
C THR A 264 -13.87 -8.10 14.79
N ASP A 265 -13.81 -7.08 13.96
CA ASP A 265 -14.66 -5.90 14.01
C ASP A 265 -14.94 -5.36 12.61
N GLU A 266 -16.10 -4.76 12.44
CA GLU A 266 -16.51 -4.13 11.20
C GLU A 266 -17.11 -2.74 11.48
N TYR A 267 -16.70 -1.77 10.68
CA TYR A 267 -17.24 -0.42 10.75
C TYR A 267 -17.65 0.09 9.38
N ASN A 268 -18.93 0.44 9.26
CA ASN A 268 -19.53 0.98 8.05
C ASN A 268 -19.92 2.44 8.26
N THR A 269 -19.56 3.30 7.31
CA THR A 269 -19.93 4.71 7.34
C THR A 269 -20.15 5.26 5.94
N LYS A 270 -20.98 6.30 5.86
CA LYS A 270 -21.28 7.01 4.62
C LYS A 270 -20.74 8.44 4.71
N ASP A 271 -19.97 8.84 3.70
CA ASP A 271 -19.63 10.24 3.51
C ASP A 271 -20.90 11.02 3.12
N GLN A 272 -21.31 11.94 3.98
CA GLN A 272 -22.55 12.70 3.79
C GLN A 272 -22.50 13.67 2.62
N VAL A 273 -21.29 14.07 2.18
CA VAL A 273 -21.10 15.02 1.07
C VAL A 273 -21.13 14.29 -0.28
N THR A 274 -20.39 13.19 -0.38
CA THR A 274 -20.21 12.45 -1.64
C THR A 274 -21.16 11.27 -1.79
N GLY A 275 -21.82 10.85 -0.70
CA GLY A 275 -22.67 9.65 -0.64
C GLY A 275 -21.88 8.33 -0.67
N LYS A 276 -20.55 8.38 -0.67
CA LYS A 276 -19.68 7.19 -0.77
C LYS A 276 -19.71 6.38 0.52
N MET A 277 -19.89 5.08 0.38
CA MET A 277 -19.79 4.14 1.51
C MET A 277 -18.32 3.73 1.72
N PHE A 278 -17.93 3.65 2.98
CA PHE A 278 -16.66 3.11 3.43
C PHE A 278 -16.89 2.00 4.42
N THR A 279 -16.13 0.92 4.28
CA THR A 279 -16.11 -0.19 5.22
C THR A 279 -14.69 -0.46 5.66
N CYS A 280 -14.49 -0.64 6.96
CA CYS A 280 -13.25 -1.12 7.55
C CYS A 280 -13.47 -2.45 8.24
N TRP A 281 -12.50 -3.35 8.13
CA TRP A 281 -12.46 -4.66 8.77
C TRP A 281 -11.16 -4.85 9.53
N THR A 282 -11.27 -5.51 10.68
CA THR A 282 -10.11 -5.98 11.44
C THR A 282 -10.28 -7.43 11.81
#